data_4321de527b99f6485fe1612e3a3a81b7
#
_entry.id   4321de527b99f6485fe1612e3a3a81b7
#
_cell.length_a   1.000
_cell.length_b   1.000
_cell.length_c   1.000
_cell.angle_alpha   90.00
_cell.angle_beta   90.00
_cell.angle_gamma   90.00
#
_symmetry.space_group_name_H-M   'P 1'
#
loop_
_entity.id
_entity.type
_entity.pdbx_description
1 polymer ?
#
loop_
_entity_poly.entity_id
_entity_poly.type
_entity_poly.pdbx_seq_one_letter_code
_entity_poly.pdbx_strand_id
1 'polypeptide(L)'
;TPKAAAELTQTYWYLRAVENRLQMLRDEQTHTMPASPEEVAVIGRLMGEPDLRAFEGAYRAGLERVVTYYSELFTEGETLGVGDGNLVFTGNDDDPGTVETLANMGFADPSTVIATVRKWHYGSYPATRAAAARAHLTELLPALLTTLGGAGNADEALAKFDNFLSRLPSGVQLFALLRNHASLR
;
A
#
# COMPACT_ATOMS: atom_id res chain seq x y z
N THR A 1 3.64 12.75 -14.73
CA THR A 1 3.36 13.82 -15.70
C THR A 1 3.37 15.19 -15.01
N PRO A 2 3.67 16.33 -15.70
CA PRO A 2 3.62 17.67 -15.08
C PRO A 2 2.26 17.99 -14.47
N LYS A 3 1.16 17.52 -15.06
CA LYS A 3 -0.20 17.68 -14.55
C LYS A 3 -0.36 16.99 -13.19
N ALA A 4 0.04 15.72 -13.07
CA ALA A 4 -0.03 14.97 -11.83
C ALA A 4 0.77 15.66 -10.70
N ALA A 5 1.98 16.15 -11.01
CA ALA A 5 2.81 16.88 -10.05
C ALA A 5 2.11 18.16 -9.55
N ALA A 6 1.50 18.94 -10.46
CA ALA A 6 0.79 20.14 -10.08
C ALA A 6 -0.44 19.83 -9.20
N GLU A 7 -1.26 18.84 -9.58
CA GLU A 7 -2.45 18.45 -8.84
C GLU A 7 -2.11 17.85 -7.47
N LEU A 8 -1.07 17.02 -7.37
CA LEU A 8 -0.59 16.49 -6.09
C LEU A 8 -0.03 17.59 -5.19
N THR A 9 0.72 18.55 -5.75
CA THR A 9 1.23 19.69 -4.99
C THR A 9 0.08 20.54 -4.42
N GLN A 10 -0.93 20.84 -5.23
CA GLN A 10 -2.12 21.56 -4.77
C GLN A 10 -2.85 20.79 -3.67
N THR A 11 -3.03 19.48 -3.85
CA THR A 11 -3.69 18.61 -2.87
C THR A 11 -2.89 18.53 -1.57
N TYR A 12 -1.56 18.42 -1.65
CA TYR A 12 -0.68 18.44 -0.48
C TYR A 12 -0.86 19.71 0.36
N TRP A 13 -0.83 20.88 -0.28
CA TRP A 13 -1.00 22.15 0.44
C TRP A 13 -2.39 22.30 1.04
N TYR A 14 -3.43 21.82 0.35
CA TYR A 14 -4.79 21.78 0.89
C TYR A 14 -4.88 20.88 2.14
N LEU A 15 -4.42 19.64 2.06
CA LEU A 15 -4.43 18.70 3.19
C LEU A 15 -3.56 19.19 4.35
N ARG A 16 -2.42 19.82 4.06
CA ARG A 16 -1.55 20.43 5.07
C ARG A 16 -2.24 21.63 5.76
N ALA A 17 -3.01 22.40 5.01
CA ALA A 17 -3.82 23.47 5.58
C ALA A 17 -4.92 22.93 6.50
N VAL A 18 -5.60 21.83 6.10
CA VAL A 18 -6.59 21.17 6.97
C VAL A 18 -5.93 20.64 8.24
N GLU A 19 -4.79 19.96 8.15
CA GLU A 19 -4.04 19.47 9.30
C GLU A 19 -3.67 20.60 10.29
N ASN A 20 -3.19 21.73 9.78
CA ASN A 20 -2.87 22.88 10.63
C ASN A 20 -4.11 23.40 11.38
N ARG A 21 -5.30 23.48 10.74
CA ARG A 21 -6.54 23.92 11.39
C ARG A 21 -7.03 22.91 12.41
N LEU A 22 -6.85 21.63 12.12
CA LEU A 22 -7.15 20.55 13.05
C LEU A 22 -6.32 20.69 14.34
N GLN A 23 -5.01 20.91 14.21
CA GLN A 23 -4.10 21.11 15.34
C GLN A 23 -4.43 22.40 16.14
N MET A 24 -4.83 23.47 15.45
CA MET A 24 -5.24 24.72 16.10
C MET A 24 -6.54 24.59 16.90
N LEU A 25 -7.44 23.68 16.53
CA LEU A 25 -8.77 23.56 17.16
C LEU A 25 -8.67 23.18 18.65
N ARG A 26 -7.68 22.36 19.01
CA ARG A 26 -7.49 21.88 20.39
C ARG A 26 -6.09 22.14 20.95
N ASP A 27 -5.25 22.86 20.22
CA ASP A 27 -3.82 23.03 20.54
C ASP A 27 -3.11 21.70 20.79
N GLU A 28 -3.45 20.69 20.00
CA GLU A 28 -2.92 19.31 20.09
C GLU A 28 -2.25 18.90 18.78
N GLN A 29 -1.15 18.13 18.88
CA GLN A 29 -0.55 17.48 17.72
C GLN A 29 -1.37 16.25 17.32
N THR A 30 -2.48 16.48 16.64
CA THR A 30 -3.37 15.42 16.15
C THR A 30 -3.39 15.37 14.63
N HIS A 31 -3.62 14.16 14.08
CA HIS A 31 -3.82 13.91 12.66
C HIS A 31 -5.19 13.26 12.39
N THR A 32 -6.04 13.18 13.42
CA THR A 32 -7.34 12.51 13.35
C THR A 32 -8.46 13.55 13.27
N MET A 33 -9.30 13.43 12.24
CA MET A 33 -10.49 14.26 12.09
C MET A 33 -11.45 14.04 13.28
N PRO A 34 -12.01 15.09 13.88
CA PRO A 34 -13.01 14.94 14.93
C PRO A 34 -14.23 14.13 14.48
N ALA A 35 -14.82 13.38 15.41
CA ALA A 35 -16.06 12.67 15.14
C ALA A 35 -17.31 13.58 15.19
N SER A 36 -17.20 14.74 15.83
CA SER A 36 -18.30 15.73 15.96
C SER A 36 -18.46 16.53 14.67
N PRO A 37 -19.64 16.53 14.02
CA PRO A 37 -19.91 17.34 12.85
C PRO A 37 -19.74 18.85 13.11
N GLU A 38 -19.99 19.29 14.34
CA GLU A 38 -19.85 20.70 14.76
C GLU A 38 -18.37 21.12 14.73
N GLU A 39 -17.47 20.28 15.22
CA GLU A 39 -16.03 20.53 15.18
C GLU A 39 -15.49 20.49 13.74
N VAL A 40 -15.97 19.55 12.93
CA VAL A 40 -15.62 19.49 11.50
C VAL A 40 -16.11 20.74 10.76
N ALA A 41 -17.30 21.26 11.09
CA ALA A 41 -17.81 22.50 10.52
C ALA A 41 -16.96 23.72 10.93
N VAL A 42 -16.35 23.72 12.12
CA VAL A 42 -15.38 24.77 12.50
C VAL A 42 -14.16 24.72 11.60
N ILE A 43 -13.60 23.54 11.34
CA ILE A 43 -12.46 23.38 10.43
C ILE A 43 -12.82 23.87 9.03
N GLY A 44 -14.00 23.49 8.50
CA GLY A 44 -14.50 23.95 7.20
C GLY A 44 -14.55 25.48 7.10
N ARG A 45 -15.08 26.17 8.12
CA ARG A 45 -15.08 27.64 8.18
C ARG A 45 -13.67 28.24 8.21
N LEU A 46 -12.75 27.63 8.95
CA LEU A 46 -11.34 28.04 8.98
C LEU A 46 -10.62 27.80 7.64
N MET A 47 -11.13 26.90 6.82
CA MET A 47 -10.67 26.65 5.45
C MET A 47 -11.33 27.61 4.43
N GLY A 48 -12.31 28.39 4.84
CA GLY A 48 -13.06 29.32 3.97
C GLY A 48 -14.20 28.66 3.19
N GLU A 49 -14.59 27.44 3.56
CA GLU A 49 -15.70 26.76 2.92
C GLU A 49 -17.06 27.30 3.39
N PRO A 50 -18.08 27.40 2.50
CA PRO A 50 -19.36 27.99 2.82
C PRO A 50 -20.17 27.18 3.83
N ASP A 51 -20.03 25.85 3.83
CA ASP A 51 -20.73 24.96 4.74
C ASP A 51 -19.96 23.62 4.94
N LEU A 52 -20.46 22.80 5.87
CA LEU A 52 -19.87 21.50 6.19
C LEU A 52 -19.81 20.56 4.96
N ARG A 53 -20.86 20.55 4.15
CA ARG A 53 -20.96 19.66 2.98
C ARG A 53 -19.95 20.03 1.90
N ALA A 54 -19.71 21.32 1.67
CA ALA A 54 -18.68 21.79 0.76
C ALA A 54 -17.29 21.37 1.24
N PHE A 55 -17.00 21.54 2.54
CA PHE A 55 -15.74 21.09 3.13
C PHE A 55 -15.52 19.57 3.00
N GLU A 56 -16.52 18.76 3.39
CA GLU A 56 -16.44 17.31 3.28
C GLU A 56 -16.21 16.85 1.83
N GLY A 57 -16.90 17.50 0.87
CA GLY A 57 -16.72 17.24 -0.55
C GLY A 57 -15.31 17.54 -1.04
N ALA A 58 -14.78 18.73 -0.69
CA ALA A 58 -13.42 19.13 -1.06
C ALA A 58 -12.35 18.24 -0.40
N TYR A 59 -12.53 17.90 0.87
CA TYR A 59 -11.63 17.03 1.61
C TYR A 59 -11.60 15.62 1.02
N ARG A 60 -12.76 15.03 0.76
CA ARG A 60 -12.88 13.71 0.13
C ARG A 60 -12.25 13.69 -1.26
N ALA A 61 -12.53 14.68 -2.10
CA ALA A 61 -11.94 14.80 -3.43
C ALA A 61 -10.40 14.91 -3.37
N GLY A 62 -9.86 15.59 -2.35
CA GLY A 62 -8.42 15.64 -2.09
C GLY A 62 -7.83 14.27 -1.77
N LEU A 63 -8.47 13.51 -0.89
CA LEU A 63 -8.04 12.16 -0.52
C LEU A 63 -8.15 11.20 -1.71
N GLU A 64 -9.26 11.20 -2.44
CA GLU A 64 -9.48 10.37 -3.63
C GLU A 64 -8.43 10.64 -4.72
N ARG A 65 -8.04 11.92 -4.92
CA ARG A 65 -6.99 12.28 -5.86
C ARG A 65 -5.63 11.68 -5.46
N VAL A 66 -5.28 11.72 -4.18
CA VAL A 66 -4.04 11.10 -3.68
C VAL A 66 -4.08 9.60 -3.93
N VAL A 67 -5.20 8.93 -3.58
CA VAL A 67 -5.36 7.48 -3.80
C VAL A 67 -5.25 7.13 -5.29
N THR A 68 -5.89 7.92 -6.17
CA THR A 68 -5.84 7.69 -7.62
C THR A 68 -4.42 7.76 -8.14
N TYR A 69 -3.68 8.86 -7.86
CA TYR A 69 -2.30 8.98 -8.31
C TYR A 69 -1.36 7.98 -7.66
N TYR A 70 -1.62 7.62 -6.40
CA TYR A 70 -0.86 6.57 -5.73
C TYR A 70 -1.07 5.22 -6.41
N SER A 71 -2.33 4.85 -6.70
CA SER A 71 -2.63 3.60 -7.41
C SER A 71 -2.09 3.60 -8.83
N GLU A 72 -2.13 4.72 -9.57
CA GLU A 72 -1.52 4.85 -10.90
C GLU A 72 0.00 4.62 -10.86
N LEU A 73 0.71 5.15 -9.85
CA LEU A 73 2.15 4.92 -9.68
C LEU A 73 2.49 3.44 -9.45
N PHE A 74 1.57 2.68 -8.86
CA PHE A 74 1.74 1.24 -8.67
C PHE A 74 1.17 0.40 -9.82
N THR A 75 0.30 0.98 -10.65
CA THR A 75 -0.21 0.34 -11.87
C THR A 75 0.75 0.53 -13.06
N GLU A 76 1.51 1.64 -13.11
CA GLU A 76 2.59 1.84 -14.09
C GLU A 76 3.89 1.09 -13.72
N GLY A 77 4.05 0.70 -12.45
CA GLY A 77 5.07 -0.26 -12.04
C GLY A 77 4.61 -1.66 -12.38
N GLU A 78 4.86 -2.08 -13.64
CA GLU A 78 4.68 -3.42 -14.17
C GLU A 78 3.44 -4.14 -13.58
N THR A 79 2.40 -4.27 -14.38
CA THR A 79 1.44 -5.38 -14.20
C THR A 79 2.31 -6.61 -14.01
N LEU A 80 2.41 -7.10 -12.79
CA LEU A 80 3.13 -8.33 -12.50
C LEU A 80 2.29 -9.44 -13.13
N GLY A 81 2.38 -9.52 -14.47
CA GLY A 81 1.70 -10.51 -15.27
C GLY A 81 2.32 -11.84 -15.00
N VAL A 82 1.74 -12.57 -14.08
CA VAL A 82 2.00 -13.99 -13.91
C VAL A 82 0.94 -14.70 -14.73
N GLY A 83 1.29 -15.11 -15.95
CA GLY A 83 0.37 -15.84 -16.82
C GLY A 83 -0.97 -15.11 -17.01
N ASP A 84 -2.10 -15.73 -16.81
CA ASP A 84 -3.45 -15.16 -16.97
C ASP A 84 -4.01 -14.50 -15.66
N GLY A 85 -3.18 -14.04 -14.71
CA GLY A 85 -3.64 -13.52 -13.43
C GLY A 85 -3.14 -12.12 -13.08
N ASN A 86 -3.87 -11.43 -12.21
CA ASN A 86 -3.54 -10.11 -11.66
C ASN A 86 -3.18 -10.23 -10.17
N LEU A 87 -2.11 -9.54 -9.73
CA LEU A 87 -1.68 -9.51 -8.33
C LEU A 87 -1.70 -8.08 -7.82
N VAL A 88 -2.75 -7.73 -7.05
CA VAL A 88 -2.95 -6.42 -6.44
C VAL A 88 -2.91 -6.56 -4.92
N PHE A 89 -1.89 -6.01 -4.29
CA PHE A 89 -1.73 -6.04 -2.83
C PHE A 89 -1.99 -4.70 -2.15
N THR A 90 -2.43 -3.71 -2.91
CA THR A 90 -2.77 -2.36 -2.42
C THR A 90 -4.22 -2.30 -1.93
N GLY A 91 -4.50 -1.40 -0.97
CA GLY A 91 -5.84 -1.24 -0.40
C GLY A 91 -6.07 -2.06 0.88
N ASN A 92 -7.23 -1.84 1.51
CA ASN A 92 -7.62 -2.55 2.74
C ASN A 92 -8.41 -3.83 2.46
N ASP A 93 -9.10 -3.87 1.32
CA ASP A 93 -9.90 -5.03 0.92
C ASP A 93 -9.09 -5.96 0.01
N ASP A 94 -9.42 -7.23 0.01
CA ASP A 94 -8.79 -8.22 -0.85
C ASP A 94 -9.38 -8.14 -2.25
N ASP A 95 -8.53 -7.85 -3.24
CA ASP A 95 -8.95 -7.81 -4.64
C ASP A 95 -9.39 -9.20 -5.12
N PRO A 96 -10.65 -9.35 -5.63
CA PRO A 96 -11.18 -10.66 -6.04
C PRO A 96 -10.32 -11.37 -7.11
N GLY A 97 -9.75 -10.61 -8.06
CA GLY A 97 -8.87 -11.17 -9.09
C GLY A 97 -7.56 -11.69 -8.52
N THR A 98 -7.02 -11.02 -7.50
CA THR A 98 -5.83 -11.48 -6.77
C THR A 98 -6.12 -12.75 -5.96
N VAL A 99 -7.28 -12.81 -5.30
CA VAL A 99 -7.71 -14.01 -4.56
C VAL A 99 -7.81 -15.20 -5.49
N GLU A 100 -8.45 -15.06 -6.65
CA GLU A 100 -8.57 -16.11 -7.66
C GLU A 100 -7.19 -16.54 -8.19
N THR A 101 -6.32 -15.58 -8.50
CA THR A 101 -4.96 -15.85 -8.98
C THR A 101 -4.15 -16.65 -7.97
N LEU A 102 -4.18 -16.28 -6.69
CA LEU A 102 -3.47 -16.98 -5.63
C LEU A 102 -4.04 -18.39 -5.38
N ALA A 103 -5.36 -18.55 -5.44
CA ALA A 103 -5.99 -19.88 -5.37
C ALA A 103 -5.54 -20.78 -6.53
N ASN A 104 -5.46 -20.24 -7.76
CA ASN A 104 -4.97 -20.94 -8.93
C ASN A 104 -3.46 -21.29 -8.84
N MET A 105 -2.68 -20.50 -8.10
CA MET A 105 -1.27 -20.81 -7.79
C MET A 105 -1.11 -21.94 -6.76
N GLY A 106 -2.18 -22.37 -6.09
CA GLY A 106 -2.17 -23.46 -5.12
C GLY A 106 -2.22 -23.05 -3.65
N PHE A 107 -2.49 -21.77 -3.33
CA PHE A 107 -2.70 -21.33 -1.96
C PHE A 107 -4.13 -21.64 -1.50
N ALA A 108 -4.24 -22.29 -0.34
CA ALA A 108 -5.55 -22.61 0.25
C ALA A 108 -6.17 -21.42 0.98
N ASP A 109 -5.35 -20.48 1.47
CA ASP A 109 -5.78 -19.25 2.15
C ASP A 109 -5.19 -17.99 1.47
N PRO A 110 -5.75 -17.54 0.32
CA PRO A 110 -5.29 -16.34 -0.38
C PRO A 110 -5.32 -15.07 0.47
N SER A 111 -6.27 -14.93 1.40
CA SER A 111 -6.37 -13.74 2.25
C SER A 111 -5.18 -13.63 3.21
N THR A 112 -4.72 -14.74 3.79
CA THR A 112 -3.50 -14.78 4.59
C THR A 112 -2.26 -14.45 3.74
N VAL A 113 -2.21 -14.89 2.48
CA VAL A 113 -1.13 -14.51 1.54
C VAL A 113 -1.10 -13.01 1.33
N ILE A 114 -2.26 -12.40 1.01
CA ILE A 114 -2.40 -10.96 0.78
C ILE A 114 -1.97 -10.17 2.02
N ALA A 115 -2.44 -10.55 3.20
CA ALA A 115 -2.08 -9.91 4.46
C ALA A 115 -0.57 -9.99 4.74
N THR A 116 0.05 -11.14 4.46
CA THR A 116 1.48 -11.35 4.65
C THR A 116 2.31 -10.49 3.68
N VAL A 117 1.94 -10.43 2.41
CA VAL A 117 2.60 -9.58 1.41
C VAL A 117 2.47 -8.10 1.76
N ARG A 118 1.28 -7.64 2.17
CA ARG A 118 1.07 -6.27 2.67
C ARG A 118 2.01 -5.94 3.83
N LYS A 119 2.13 -6.84 4.80
CA LYS A 119 3.03 -6.70 5.96
C LYS A 119 4.50 -6.51 5.52
N TRP A 120 4.96 -7.23 4.49
CA TRP A 120 6.29 -7.04 3.93
C TRP A 120 6.44 -5.65 3.30
N HIS A 121 5.46 -5.18 2.52
CA HIS A 121 5.47 -3.85 1.89
C HIS A 121 5.37 -2.69 2.89
N TYR A 122 4.71 -2.88 4.03
CA TYR A 122 4.71 -1.89 5.11
C TYR A 122 6.06 -1.78 5.84
N GLY A 123 7.04 -2.63 5.52
CA GLY A 123 8.35 -2.60 6.15
C GLY A 123 8.34 -3.06 7.60
N SER A 124 7.41 -3.95 7.95
CA SER A 124 7.23 -4.48 9.31
C SER A 124 8.46 -5.25 9.81
N TYR A 125 9.27 -5.77 8.91
CA TYR A 125 10.50 -6.49 9.23
C TYR A 125 11.75 -5.68 8.92
N PRO A 126 12.88 -5.89 9.64
CA PRO A 126 14.15 -5.28 9.28
C PRO A 126 14.54 -5.53 7.82
N ALA A 127 14.29 -6.73 7.30
CA ALA A 127 14.55 -7.12 5.92
C ALA A 127 13.83 -6.26 4.88
N THR A 128 12.64 -5.75 5.18
CA THR A 128 11.78 -4.99 4.26
C THR A 128 11.71 -3.49 4.62
N ARG A 129 12.45 -3.03 5.62
CA ARG A 129 12.40 -1.64 6.09
C ARG A 129 12.95 -0.65 5.06
N ALA A 130 14.03 -1.01 4.37
CA ALA A 130 14.64 -0.17 3.34
C ALA A 130 13.76 -0.10 2.08
N ALA A 131 13.60 1.08 1.49
CA ALA A 131 12.84 1.26 0.25
C ALA A 131 13.40 0.40 -0.91
N ALA A 132 14.74 0.32 -1.04
CA ALA A 132 15.39 -0.53 -2.04
C ALA A 132 15.06 -2.03 -1.85
N ALA A 133 14.96 -2.51 -0.60
CA ALA A 133 14.55 -3.89 -0.32
C ALA A 133 13.12 -4.16 -0.79
N ARG A 134 12.20 -3.21 -0.52
CA ARG A 134 10.81 -3.34 -0.98
C ARG A 134 10.68 -3.30 -2.50
N ALA A 135 11.45 -2.44 -3.18
CA ALA A 135 11.47 -2.40 -4.65
C ALA A 135 11.90 -3.75 -5.24
N HIS A 136 13.01 -4.32 -4.76
CA HIS A 136 13.46 -5.65 -5.21
C HIS A 136 12.47 -6.77 -4.86
N LEU A 137 11.83 -6.69 -3.70
CA LEU A 137 10.79 -7.64 -3.29
C LEU A 137 9.58 -7.56 -4.23
N THR A 138 9.13 -6.37 -4.59
CA THR A 138 8.00 -6.16 -5.53
C THR A 138 8.28 -6.84 -6.87
N GLU A 139 9.46 -6.63 -7.44
CA GLU A 139 9.86 -7.27 -8.70
C GLU A 139 10.01 -8.80 -8.59
N LEU A 140 10.41 -9.30 -7.43
CA LEU A 140 10.57 -10.72 -7.16
C LEU A 140 9.23 -11.44 -6.90
N LEU A 141 8.22 -10.74 -6.40
CA LEU A 141 7.01 -11.30 -5.81
C LEU A 141 6.26 -12.28 -6.71
N PRO A 142 6.03 -12.03 -8.01
CA PRO A 142 5.34 -12.96 -8.89
C PRO A 142 6.04 -14.30 -8.98
N ALA A 143 7.34 -14.28 -9.23
CA ALA A 143 8.14 -15.47 -9.36
C ALA A 143 8.28 -16.23 -8.03
N LEU A 144 8.34 -15.49 -6.91
CA LEU A 144 8.37 -16.06 -5.58
C LEU A 144 7.04 -16.77 -5.25
N LEU A 145 5.90 -16.10 -5.48
CA LEU A 145 4.58 -16.69 -5.23
C LEU A 145 4.31 -17.90 -6.13
N THR A 146 4.71 -17.85 -7.41
CA THR A 146 4.62 -19.00 -8.30
C THR A 146 5.46 -20.18 -7.78
N THR A 147 6.67 -19.92 -7.30
CA THR A 147 7.55 -20.96 -6.76
C THR A 147 6.99 -21.56 -5.45
N LEU A 148 6.51 -20.72 -4.54
CA LEU A 148 5.91 -21.16 -3.29
C LEU A 148 4.59 -21.90 -3.53
N GLY A 149 3.76 -21.42 -4.47
CA GLY A 149 2.51 -22.07 -4.88
C GLY A 149 2.70 -23.45 -5.49
N GLY A 150 3.81 -23.66 -6.21
CA GLY A 150 4.20 -24.98 -6.74
C GLY A 150 4.74 -25.96 -5.70
N ALA A 151 4.94 -25.54 -4.45
CA ALA A 151 5.34 -26.43 -3.37
C ALA A 151 4.18 -27.36 -2.97
N GLY A 152 4.50 -28.55 -2.43
CA GLY A 152 3.48 -29.50 -1.98
C GLY A 152 2.52 -28.98 -0.89
N ASN A 153 2.91 -27.92 -0.16
CA ASN A 153 2.05 -27.14 0.75
C ASN A 153 2.45 -25.67 0.63
N ALA A 154 1.71 -24.93 -0.21
CA ALA A 154 1.99 -23.53 -0.54
C ALA A 154 1.91 -22.60 0.68
N ASP A 155 0.88 -22.75 1.51
CA ASP A 155 0.65 -21.92 2.69
C ASP A 155 1.75 -22.13 3.74
N GLU A 156 2.19 -23.37 3.95
CA GLU A 156 3.31 -23.67 4.85
C GLU A 156 4.64 -23.12 4.29
N ALA A 157 4.87 -23.20 2.99
CA ALA A 157 6.04 -22.64 2.35
C ALA A 157 6.11 -21.11 2.52
N LEU A 158 4.97 -20.41 2.34
CA LEU A 158 4.86 -18.98 2.62
C LEU A 158 5.14 -18.65 4.08
N ALA A 159 4.55 -19.40 5.02
CA ALA A 159 4.75 -19.18 6.45
C ALA A 159 6.23 -19.35 6.86
N LYS A 160 6.91 -20.35 6.31
CA LYS A 160 8.35 -20.55 6.53
C LYS A 160 9.17 -19.40 5.96
N PHE A 161 8.81 -18.90 4.79
CA PHE A 161 9.47 -17.76 4.17
C PHE A 161 9.22 -16.47 4.95
N ASP A 162 8.00 -16.21 5.43
CA ASP A 162 7.67 -15.09 6.31
C ASP A 162 8.50 -15.11 7.61
N ASN A 163 8.57 -16.28 8.25
CA ASN A 163 9.40 -16.47 9.45
C ASN A 163 10.89 -16.23 9.17
N PHE A 164 11.39 -16.67 8.02
CA PHE A 164 12.77 -16.39 7.60
C PHE A 164 13.00 -14.88 7.42
N LEU A 165 12.11 -14.16 6.72
CA LEU A 165 12.21 -12.71 6.52
C LEU A 165 12.15 -11.93 7.84
N SER A 166 11.35 -12.39 8.81
CA SER A 166 11.23 -11.73 10.11
C SER A 166 12.54 -11.71 10.90
N ARG A 167 13.40 -12.69 10.68
CA ARG A 167 14.70 -12.86 11.36
C ARG A 167 15.87 -12.24 10.59
N LEU A 168 15.65 -11.86 9.33
CA LEU A 168 16.72 -11.34 8.49
C LEU A 168 16.99 -9.86 8.80
N PRO A 169 18.23 -9.46 9.09
CA PRO A 169 18.57 -8.08 9.47
C PRO A 169 18.48 -7.09 8.30
N SER A 170 18.65 -7.56 7.04
CA SER A 170 18.53 -6.76 5.82
C SER A 170 18.18 -7.64 4.63
N GLY A 171 17.23 -7.20 3.80
CA GLY A 171 16.75 -7.94 2.63
C GLY A 171 17.33 -7.46 1.28
N VAL A 172 17.98 -6.29 1.21
CA VAL A 172 18.38 -5.67 -0.06
C VAL A 172 19.21 -6.62 -0.93
N GLN A 173 20.27 -7.19 -0.38
CA GLN A 173 21.17 -8.09 -1.13
C GLN A 173 20.50 -9.42 -1.45
N LEU A 174 19.72 -9.98 -0.51
CA LEU A 174 19.00 -11.23 -0.71
C LEU A 174 17.98 -11.12 -1.84
N PHE A 175 17.13 -10.09 -1.80
CA PHE A 175 16.10 -9.92 -2.83
C PHE A 175 16.71 -9.64 -4.21
N ALA A 176 17.78 -8.83 -4.27
CA ALA A 176 18.53 -8.62 -5.50
C ALA A 176 19.13 -9.92 -6.05
N LEU A 177 19.66 -10.77 -5.18
CA LEU A 177 20.22 -12.07 -5.56
C LEU A 177 19.13 -13.03 -6.07
N LEU A 178 18.04 -13.17 -5.33
CA LEU A 178 16.91 -14.02 -5.73
C LEU A 178 16.25 -13.55 -7.03
N ARG A 179 16.19 -12.24 -7.26
CA ARG A 179 15.69 -11.66 -8.51
C ARG A 179 16.56 -12.07 -9.70
N ASN A 180 17.88 -11.97 -9.56
CA ASN A 180 18.82 -12.17 -10.64
C ASN A 180 19.16 -13.64 -10.91
N HIS A 181 18.86 -14.55 -9.98
CA HIS A 181 19.21 -15.98 -10.08
C HIS A 181 17.99 -16.86 -9.87
N ALA A 182 17.32 -17.23 -10.98
CA ALA A 182 16.13 -18.07 -10.94
C ALA A 182 16.37 -19.46 -10.28
N SER A 183 17.58 -19.98 -10.35
CA SER A 183 17.96 -21.26 -9.72
C SER A 183 18.03 -21.24 -8.19
N LEU A 184 17.94 -20.07 -7.57
CA LEU A 184 17.96 -19.89 -6.10
C LEU A 184 16.55 -19.68 -5.51
N ARG A 185 15.55 -19.66 -6.35
CA ARG A 185 14.11 -19.58 -5.99
C ARG A 185 13.50 -20.97 -5.92
#